data_9ce7c0747ef3ae5350d6970ec29a91e2
#
_entry.id   9ce7c0747ef3ae5350d6970ec29a91e2
#
_cell.length_a   1.000
_cell.length_b   1.000
_cell.length_c   1.000
_cell.angle_alpha   90.00
_cell.angle_beta   90.00
_cell.angle_gamma   90.00
#
_symmetry.space_group_name_H-M   'P 1'
#
loop_
_entity.id
_entity.type
_entity.pdbx_description
1 polymer ?
#
loop_
_entity_poly.entity_id
_entity_poly.type
_entity_poly.pdbx_seq_one_letter_code
_entity_poly.pdbx_strand_id
1 'polypeptide(L)'
;MDTENPHRFASVLPTSSTTSRLLPPKREDERNQEHIKTDHLLPNLKRLTLSGGAVTMSAQAAKFALNLVSTVILARLLTPRDFGLVAMVTAVTGFLAMFRHAGLATPTVQREHLTHAQVSNLFWINLGVSGLCALILAALSPIMARFYHDSRITYITLVLSTTFLIGGFRVQHLALLKRQMRFKAIAMIEVGSMATGVLVGVIMALLRYRYWSLVGLSLAMEIAGFLLTGLVSRWRPRLPSRGSGMGPLVSFGAHQTAGTFIFSLARGCDNLLLGRFYGPVAVGLYSRGAALVVRPMEQSLLPIEAVFVPTLSRLQSHPQRYRSTFLRLYETIAMSVFFFSSLLLALATPVTLVLLGPRWHQVSAIFAGFTFMAIHRPLLMLPIGCSLARDEAKIFSVLLPSIPY
;
A
#
# COMPACT_ATOMS: atom_id res chain seq x y z
N MET A 1 -40.32 69.56 27.64
CA MET A 1 -39.58 70.70 27.08
C MET A 1 -38.64 70.13 26.10
N ASP A 2 -39.15 70.09 24.97
CA ASP A 2 -38.93 70.79 23.71
C ASP A 2 -37.73 70.24 22.96
N THR A 3 -38.02 69.60 21.88
CA THR A 3 -38.06 70.05 20.47
C THR A 3 -36.65 70.14 19.90
N GLU A 4 -36.28 69.68 18.72
CA GLU A 4 -36.95 69.52 17.44
C GLU A 4 -35.96 68.84 16.45
N ASN A 5 -36.46 68.05 15.62
CA ASN A 5 -35.95 67.69 14.24
C ASN A 5 -36.12 68.93 13.35
N PRO A 6 -35.62 69.17 12.17
CA PRO A 6 -35.32 68.16 11.10
C PRO A 6 -34.36 68.63 9.95
N HIS A 7 -34.19 67.70 8.96
CA HIS A 7 -34.00 67.94 7.50
C HIS A 7 -32.69 68.55 6.98
N ARG A 8 -32.00 67.95 5.93
CA ARG A 8 -32.35 67.78 4.53
C ARG A 8 -31.09 67.51 3.64
N PHE A 9 -31.28 66.72 2.63
CA PHE A 9 -30.59 66.66 1.29
C PHE A 9 -29.09 66.43 1.23
N ALA A 10 -28.58 65.59 0.35
CA ALA A 10 -28.86 65.48 -1.07
C ALA A 10 -28.28 64.18 -1.64
N SER A 11 -28.97 63.65 -2.61
CA SER A 11 -28.58 62.65 -3.57
C SER A 11 -27.28 62.98 -4.30
N VAL A 12 -26.33 61.99 -4.31
CA VAL A 12 -25.36 61.87 -5.42
C VAL A 12 -25.23 60.41 -5.75
N LEU A 13 -25.74 60.03 -6.90
CA LEU A 13 -25.46 58.78 -7.58
C LEU A 13 -24.04 58.82 -8.13
N PRO A 14 -23.21 57.81 -7.94
CA PRO A 14 -22.09 57.56 -8.82
C PRO A 14 -22.38 56.42 -9.77
N THR A 15 -22.51 56.78 -11.02
CA THR A 15 -21.99 56.15 -12.24
C THR A 15 -21.51 54.73 -12.14
N SER A 16 -22.16 53.94 -12.96
CA SER A 16 -21.74 52.65 -13.48
C SER A 16 -20.23 52.47 -13.63
N SER A 17 -19.65 51.54 -12.94
CA SER A 17 -18.36 50.95 -13.29
C SER A 17 -18.52 49.46 -13.42
N THR A 18 -18.49 49.01 -14.65
CA THR A 18 -17.98 47.76 -15.22
C THR A 18 -17.91 46.58 -14.25
N THR A 19 -18.99 45.83 -14.19
CA THR A 19 -19.02 44.50 -13.58
C THR A 19 -18.22 43.54 -14.45
N SER A 20 -16.94 43.40 -14.17
CA SER A 20 -16.21 42.21 -14.58
C SER A 20 -16.84 41.03 -13.87
N ARG A 21 -17.65 40.27 -14.59
CA ARG A 21 -18.17 38.96 -14.17
C ARG A 21 -17.00 37.96 -14.08
N LEU A 22 -16.20 38.08 -13.04
CA LEU A 22 -15.37 36.98 -12.55
C LEU A 22 -16.29 36.13 -11.68
N LEU A 23 -16.69 35.00 -12.20
CA LEU A 23 -17.37 33.95 -11.44
C LEU A 23 -16.58 33.68 -10.15
N PRO A 24 -17.24 33.59 -8.99
CA PRO A 24 -16.54 33.57 -7.74
C PRO A 24 -15.70 32.27 -7.59
N PRO A 25 -14.43 32.37 -7.19
CA PRO A 25 -13.59 31.22 -6.86
C PRO A 25 -14.18 30.34 -5.75
N LYS A 26 -15.18 30.82 -5.03
CA LYS A 26 -15.86 30.16 -3.91
C LYS A 26 -16.46 28.79 -4.22
N ARG A 27 -17.07 28.56 -5.39
CA ARG A 27 -17.75 27.28 -5.66
C ARG A 27 -16.82 26.08 -5.84
N GLU A 28 -15.64 26.30 -6.32
CA GLU A 28 -14.66 25.20 -6.50
C GLU A 28 -13.96 24.88 -5.17
N ASP A 29 -13.65 25.89 -4.38
CA ASP A 29 -13.08 25.73 -3.04
C ASP A 29 -14.07 25.11 -2.06
N GLU A 30 -15.33 25.50 -2.09
CA GLU A 30 -16.38 24.91 -1.25
C GLU A 30 -16.57 23.43 -1.58
N ARG A 31 -16.63 23.05 -2.86
CA ARG A 31 -16.68 21.62 -3.28
C ARG A 31 -15.45 20.84 -2.86
N ASN A 32 -14.27 21.42 -2.99
CA ASN A 32 -13.03 20.76 -2.58
C ASN A 32 -12.91 20.62 -1.06
N GLN A 33 -13.46 21.57 -0.28
CA GLN A 33 -13.54 21.48 1.18
C GLN A 33 -14.56 20.44 1.65
N GLU A 34 -15.66 20.24 0.93
CA GLU A 34 -16.61 19.14 1.23
C GLU A 34 -15.95 17.77 1.17
N HIS A 35 -14.96 17.57 0.27
CA HIS A 35 -14.19 16.35 0.19
C HIS A 35 -13.25 16.12 1.39
N ILE A 36 -13.04 17.11 2.22
CA ILE A 36 -12.15 17.05 3.39
C ILE A 36 -12.96 16.91 4.70
N LYS A 37 -14.18 17.45 4.75
CA LYS A 37 -15.05 17.40 5.94
C LYS A 37 -15.55 15.98 6.22
N THR A 38 -15.60 15.62 7.50
CA THR A 38 -16.01 14.27 7.96
C THR A 38 -17.25 14.30 8.86
N ASP A 39 -17.76 15.48 9.23
CA ASP A 39 -18.85 15.65 10.20
C ASP A 39 -20.14 14.93 9.77
N HIS A 40 -20.41 14.87 8.47
CA HIS A 40 -21.55 14.15 7.89
C HIS A 40 -21.48 12.62 8.05
N LEU A 41 -20.31 12.06 8.42
CA LEU A 41 -20.12 10.62 8.60
C LEU A 41 -20.52 10.15 10.00
N LEU A 42 -20.48 11.04 11.00
CA LEU A 42 -20.72 10.70 12.41
C LEU A 42 -22.07 10.01 12.66
N PRO A 43 -23.21 10.47 12.10
CA PRO A 43 -24.50 9.81 12.33
C PRO A 43 -24.58 8.37 11.85
N ASN A 44 -23.81 8.03 10.82
CA ASN A 44 -23.84 6.72 10.16
C ASN A 44 -22.56 5.90 10.37
N LEU A 45 -21.69 6.30 11.29
CA LEU A 45 -20.35 5.74 11.45
C LEU A 45 -20.37 4.20 11.63
N LYS A 46 -21.23 3.68 12.52
CA LYS A 46 -21.33 2.24 12.76
C LYS A 46 -21.70 1.46 11.49
N ARG A 47 -22.67 1.95 10.73
CA ARG A 47 -23.11 1.33 9.46
C ARG A 47 -22.02 1.39 8.40
N LEU A 48 -21.34 2.54 8.28
CA LEU A 48 -20.24 2.75 7.33
C LEU A 48 -19.04 1.86 7.66
N THR A 49 -18.72 1.70 8.96
CA THR A 49 -17.60 0.84 9.39
C THR A 49 -17.90 -0.63 9.10
N LEU A 50 -19.10 -1.13 9.46
CA LEU A 50 -19.47 -2.52 9.21
C LEU A 50 -19.56 -2.82 7.71
N SER A 51 -20.26 -2.00 6.94
CA SER A 51 -20.35 -2.18 5.48
C SER A 51 -19.02 -1.98 4.78
N GLY A 52 -18.22 -1.02 5.24
CA GLY A 52 -16.86 -0.77 4.74
C GLY A 52 -15.92 -1.95 5.00
N GLY A 53 -16.00 -2.54 6.20
CA GLY A 53 -15.26 -3.75 6.54
C GLY A 53 -15.60 -4.92 5.61
N ALA A 54 -16.89 -5.19 5.42
CA ALA A 54 -17.36 -6.26 4.52
C ALA A 54 -16.90 -6.03 3.06
N VAL A 55 -17.01 -4.79 2.57
CA VAL A 55 -16.53 -4.42 1.21
C VAL A 55 -15.01 -4.58 1.09
N THR A 56 -14.26 -4.16 2.09
CA THR A 56 -12.81 -4.30 2.10
C THR A 56 -12.40 -5.78 2.12
N MET A 57 -13.05 -6.61 2.95
CA MET A 57 -12.81 -8.06 2.97
C MET A 57 -13.11 -8.73 1.63
N SER A 58 -14.26 -8.42 1.01
CA SER A 58 -14.60 -8.96 -0.31
C SER A 58 -13.64 -8.49 -1.41
N ALA A 59 -13.19 -7.23 -1.36
CA ALA A 59 -12.15 -6.73 -2.28
C ALA A 59 -10.80 -7.44 -2.09
N GLN A 60 -10.39 -7.71 -0.85
CA GLN A 60 -9.17 -8.48 -0.57
C GLN A 60 -9.29 -9.92 -1.07
N ALA A 61 -10.42 -10.59 -0.87
CA ALA A 61 -10.67 -11.90 -1.43
C ALA A 61 -10.63 -11.92 -2.96
N ALA A 62 -11.24 -10.92 -3.61
CA ALA A 62 -11.20 -10.76 -5.07
C ALA A 62 -9.75 -10.53 -5.58
N LYS A 63 -8.99 -9.67 -4.92
CA LYS A 63 -7.57 -9.44 -5.26
C LYS A 63 -6.72 -10.70 -5.04
N PHE A 64 -6.99 -11.44 -3.98
CA PHE A 64 -6.29 -12.71 -3.75
C PHE A 64 -6.59 -13.72 -4.86
N ALA A 65 -7.86 -13.88 -5.24
CA ALA A 65 -8.25 -14.76 -6.34
C ALA A 65 -7.62 -14.33 -7.66
N LEU A 66 -7.65 -13.03 -8.01
CA LEU A 66 -7.01 -12.49 -9.20
C LEU A 66 -5.49 -12.73 -9.19
N ASN A 67 -4.83 -12.56 -8.04
CA ASN A 67 -3.40 -12.82 -7.89
C ASN A 67 -3.07 -14.29 -8.09
N LEU A 68 -3.87 -15.19 -7.51
CA LEU A 68 -3.68 -16.63 -7.66
C LEU A 68 -3.87 -17.06 -9.12
N VAL A 69 -4.97 -16.65 -9.75
CA VAL A 69 -5.25 -16.91 -11.17
C VAL A 69 -4.14 -16.37 -12.07
N SER A 70 -3.73 -15.13 -11.85
CA SER A 70 -2.61 -14.49 -12.57
C SER A 70 -1.32 -15.30 -12.41
N THR A 71 -1.01 -15.72 -11.17
CA THR A 71 0.19 -16.51 -10.86
C THR A 71 0.16 -17.85 -11.60
N VAL A 72 -0.96 -18.57 -11.58
CA VAL A 72 -1.12 -19.85 -12.26
C VAL A 72 -0.98 -19.71 -13.78
N ILE A 73 -1.70 -18.75 -14.38
CA ILE A 73 -1.68 -18.56 -15.84
C ILE A 73 -0.28 -18.13 -16.28
N LEU A 74 0.29 -17.11 -15.64
CA LEU A 74 1.60 -16.57 -16.04
C LEU A 74 2.74 -17.56 -15.78
N ALA A 75 2.68 -18.37 -14.72
CA ALA A 75 3.69 -19.40 -14.46
C ALA A 75 3.69 -20.50 -15.53
N ARG A 76 2.54 -20.79 -16.12
CA ARG A 76 2.45 -21.77 -17.23
C ARG A 76 2.94 -21.22 -18.56
N LEU A 77 2.80 -19.90 -18.78
CA LEU A 77 3.20 -19.23 -20.02
C LEU A 77 4.66 -18.75 -19.99
N LEU A 78 5.17 -18.35 -18.84
CA LEU A 78 6.49 -17.74 -18.66
C LEU A 78 7.46 -18.72 -17.99
N THR A 79 8.76 -18.40 -18.10
CA THR A 79 9.84 -19.20 -17.51
C THR A 79 10.27 -18.65 -16.14
N PRO A 80 10.92 -19.47 -15.27
CA PRO A 80 11.54 -18.96 -14.05
C PRO A 80 12.49 -17.79 -14.27
N ARG A 81 13.20 -17.76 -15.39
CA ARG A 81 14.10 -16.66 -15.77
C ARG A 81 13.36 -15.34 -15.99
N ASP A 82 12.19 -15.40 -16.64
CA ASP A 82 11.37 -14.20 -16.89
C ASP A 82 10.88 -13.56 -15.58
N PHE A 83 10.42 -14.40 -14.65
CA PHE A 83 10.02 -13.94 -13.31
C PHE A 83 11.21 -13.42 -12.51
N GLY A 84 12.37 -14.09 -12.63
CA GLY A 84 13.57 -13.69 -11.92
C GLY A 84 14.10 -12.33 -12.34
N LEU A 85 14.13 -12.03 -13.64
CA LEU A 85 14.54 -10.70 -14.13
C LEU A 85 13.69 -9.57 -13.53
N VAL A 86 12.38 -9.75 -13.49
CA VAL A 86 11.49 -8.75 -12.90
C VAL A 86 11.62 -8.74 -11.38
N ALA A 87 11.79 -9.90 -10.73
CA ALA A 87 11.97 -9.98 -9.27
C ALA A 87 13.26 -9.31 -8.79
N MET A 88 14.37 -9.40 -9.54
CA MET A 88 15.61 -8.67 -9.25
C MET A 88 15.38 -7.15 -9.23
N VAL A 89 14.65 -6.63 -10.22
CA VAL A 89 14.32 -5.20 -10.27
C VAL A 89 13.33 -4.83 -9.16
N THR A 90 12.31 -5.65 -8.93
CA THR A 90 11.30 -5.36 -7.89
C THR A 90 11.86 -5.44 -6.47
N ALA A 91 12.94 -6.18 -6.23
CA ALA A 91 13.65 -6.13 -4.97
C ALA A 91 14.17 -4.71 -4.67
N VAL A 92 14.81 -4.06 -5.64
CA VAL A 92 15.33 -2.70 -5.50
C VAL A 92 14.19 -1.67 -5.51
N THR A 93 13.21 -1.82 -6.41
CA THR A 93 12.06 -0.89 -6.43
C THR A 93 11.24 -0.96 -5.15
N GLY A 94 11.20 -2.12 -4.48
CA GLY A 94 10.53 -2.30 -3.20
C GLY A 94 11.08 -1.39 -2.09
N PHE A 95 12.40 -1.17 -2.05
CA PHE A 95 13.01 -0.22 -1.12
C PHE A 95 12.55 1.22 -1.39
N LEU A 96 12.53 1.62 -2.66
CA LEU A 96 12.10 2.96 -3.03
C LEU A 96 10.58 3.15 -2.89
N ALA A 97 9.79 2.10 -3.11
CA ALA A 97 8.34 2.15 -2.96
C ALA A 97 7.90 2.52 -1.54
N MET A 98 8.72 2.23 -0.54
CA MET A 98 8.49 2.61 0.83
C MET A 98 8.44 4.14 1.00
N PHE A 99 9.33 4.88 0.35
CA PHE A 99 9.32 6.34 0.38
C PHE A 99 8.08 6.93 -0.30
N ARG A 100 7.53 6.26 -1.31
CA ARG A 100 6.26 6.65 -1.93
C ARG A 100 5.07 6.48 -0.97
N HIS A 101 5.09 5.43 -0.17
CA HIS A 101 4.07 5.17 0.86
C HIS A 101 4.37 5.85 2.19
N ALA A 102 5.49 6.59 2.24
CA ALA A 102 6.02 7.27 3.41
C ALA A 102 4.99 8.20 4.05
N GLY A 103 4.22 7.66 4.97
CA GLY A 103 3.49 8.38 6.01
C GLY A 103 2.70 9.65 5.66
N LEU A 104 2.91 10.26 4.48
CA LEU A 104 2.26 11.52 4.10
C LEU A 104 0.76 11.38 3.76
N ALA A 105 0.29 10.18 3.46
CA ALA A 105 -1.12 9.87 3.32
C ALA A 105 -1.82 9.73 4.69
N THR A 106 -1.09 9.27 5.70
CA THR A 106 -1.62 9.01 7.04
C THR A 106 -2.16 10.27 7.72
N PRO A 107 -1.45 11.42 7.73
CA PRO A 107 -1.99 12.67 8.26
C PRO A 107 -3.29 13.11 7.58
N THR A 108 -3.45 12.86 6.28
CA THR A 108 -4.67 13.18 5.54
C THR A 108 -5.87 12.36 6.03
N VAL A 109 -5.63 11.13 6.48
CA VAL A 109 -6.69 10.25 7.01
C VAL A 109 -6.98 10.55 8.48
N GLN A 110 -5.95 10.76 9.30
CA GLN A 110 -6.07 10.77 10.77
C GLN A 110 -6.35 12.14 11.37
N ARG A 111 -5.88 13.24 10.76
CA ARG A 111 -6.09 14.57 11.34
C ARG A 111 -7.54 15.01 11.23
N GLU A 112 -8.09 15.51 12.33
CA GLU A 112 -9.46 16.01 12.43
C GLU A 112 -9.68 17.23 11.54
N HIS A 113 -8.81 18.24 11.65
CA HIS A 113 -8.89 19.46 10.86
C HIS A 113 -7.79 19.53 9.81
N LEU A 114 -8.18 19.64 8.55
CA LEU A 114 -7.30 19.83 7.41
C LEU A 114 -7.87 20.90 6.48
N THR A 115 -6.97 21.70 5.94
CA THR A 115 -7.33 22.68 4.92
C THR A 115 -7.04 22.14 3.52
N HIS A 116 -7.75 22.65 2.51
CA HIS A 116 -7.50 22.29 1.11
C HIS A 116 -6.04 22.60 0.70
N ALA A 117 -5.47 23.70 1.21
CA ALA A 117 -4.08 24.07 0.97
C ALA A 117 -3.08 23.02 1.51
N GLN A 118 -3.34 22.48 2.73
CA GLN A 118 -2.51 21.43 3.31
C GLN A 118 -2.55 20.14 2.49
N VAL A 119 -3.74 19.69 2.10
CA VAL A 119 -3.90 18.47 1.27
C VAL A 119 -3.25 18.66 -0.10
N SER A 120 -3.38 19.84 -0.71
CA SER A 120 -2.72 20.17 -1.99
C SER A 120 -1.19 20.17 -1.85
N ASN A 121 -0.66 20.75 -0.78
CA ASN A 121 0.78 20.72 -0.52
C ASN A 121 1.29 19.30 -0.28
N LEU A 122 0.55 18.45 0.45
CA LEU A 122 0.88 17.02 0.62
C LEU A 122 0.89 16.28 -0.71
N PHE A 123 -0.05 16.61 -1.62
CA PHE A 123 -0.06 16.04 -2.97
C PHE A 123 1.23 16.38 -3.74
N TRP A 124 1.64 17.65 -3.75
CA TRP A 124 2.85 18.08 -4.45
C TRP A 124 4.13 17.50 -3.83
N ILE A 125 4.19 17.40 -2.51
CA ILE A 125 5.32 16.74 -1.81
C ILE A 125 5.37 15.26 -2.18
N ASN A 126 4.25 14.54 -2.16
CA ASN A 126 4.19 13.13 -2.57
C ASN A 126 4.61 12.95 -4.04
N LEU A 127 4.16 13.83 -4.92
CA LEU A 127 4.53 13.80 -6.33
C LEU A 127 6.03 14.06 -6.51
N GLY A 128 6.58 15.05 -5.78
CA GLY A 128 8.00 15.35 -5.77
C GLY A 128 8.86 14.19 -5.26
N VAL A 129 8.48 13.58 -4.15
CA VAL A 129 9.15 12.39 -3.59
C VAL A 129 9.08 11.22 -4.57
N SER A 130 7.90 10.98 -5.15
CA SER A 130 7.72 9.91 -6.15
C SER A 130 8.52 10.16 -7.41
N GLY A 131 8.59 11.40 -7.89
CA GLY A 131 9.43 11.82 -9.01
C GLY A 131 10.92 11.65 -8.72
N LEU A 132 11.36 12.03 -7.52
CA LEU A 132 12.73 11.81 -7.07
C LEU A 132 13.07 10.31 -7.02
N CYS A 133 12.19 9.48 -6.45
CA CYS A 133 12.37 8.02 -6.47
C CYS A 133 12.44 7.46 -7.89
N ALA A 134 11.60 7.95 -8.81
CA ALA A 134 11.65 7.56 -10.22
C ALA A 134 12.98 7.92 -10.88
N LEU A 135 13.48 9.13 -10.62
CA LEU A 135 14.79 9.61 -11.14
C LEU A 135 15.95 8.80 -10.55
N ILE A 136 15.95 8.56 -9.24
CA ILE A 136 16.97 7.73 -8.58
C ILE A 136 16.95 6.33 -9.19
N LEU A 137 15.80 5.72 -9.37
CA LEU A 137 15.68 4.38 -9.94
C LEU A 137 16.13 4.35 -11.40
N ALA A 138 15.79 5.36 -12.19
CA ALA A 138 16.26 5.50 -13.56
C ALA A 138 17.79 5.66 -13.62
N ALA A 139 18.38 6.48 -12.75
CA ALA A 139 19.82 6.66 -12.64
C ALA A 139 20.55 5.40 -12.17
N LEU A 140 19.92 4.62 -11.27
CA LEU A 140 20.46 3.34 -10.80
C LEU A 140 20.38 2.22 -11.86
N SER A 141 19.58 2.38 -12.91
CA SER A 141 19.34 1.31 -13.89
C SER A 141 20.61 0.74 -14.54
N PRO A 142 21.62 1.54 -14.99
CA PRO A 142 22.87 0.99 -15.54
C PRO A 142 23.74 0.33 -14.46
N ILE A 143 23.69 0.83 -13.22
CA ILE A 143 24.42 0.25 -12.09
C ILE A 143 23.84 -1.13 -11.76
N MET A 144 22.51 -1.26 -11.73
CA MET A 144 21.83 -2.53 -11.52
C MET A 144 22.15 -3.54 -12.63
N ALA A 145 22.20 -3.11 -13.89
CA ALA A 145 22.55 -3.99 -15.00
C ALA A 145 24.00 -4.51 -14.89
N ARG A 146 24.92 -3.65 -14.46
CA ARG A 146 26.31 -4.06 -14.17
C ARG A 146 26.38 -4.99 -12.95
N PHE A 147 25.65 -4.69 -11.89
CA PHE A 147 25.62 -5.50 -10.68
C PHE A 147 25.10 -6.92 -10.92
N TYR A 148 24.05 -7.07 -11.73
CA TYR A 148 23.45 -8.36 -12.04
C TYR A 148 24.01 -9.02 -13.32
N HIS A 149 24.92 -8.36 -14.06
CA HIS A 149 25.52 -8.82 -15.32
C HIS A 149 24.46 -9.13 -16.40
N ASP A 150 23.38 -8.36 -16.46
CA ASP A 150 22.32 -8.52 -17.47
C ASP A 150 21.79 -7.14 -17.92
N SER A 151 22.07 -6.78 -19.18
CA SER A 151 21.68 -5.49 -19.77
C SER A 151 20.16 -5.28 -19.87
N ARG A 152 19.35 -6.35 -19.87
CA ARG A 152 17.90 -6.27 -19.89
C ARG A 152 17.33 -5.57 -18.67
N ILE A 153 18.02 -5.65 -17.53
CA ILE A 153 17.64 -5.00 -16.28
C ILE A 153 17.54 -3.50 -16.42
N THR A 154 18.39 -2.87 -17.26
CA THR A 154 18.32 -1.42 -17.54
C THR A 154 16.94 -1.02 -18.05
N TYR A 155 16.46 -1.69 -19.10
CA TYR A 155 15.16 -1.37 -19.70
C TYR A 155 13.99 -1.67 -18.80
N ILE A 156 14.03 -2.80 -18.08
CA ILE A 156 13.00 -3.18 -17.09
C ILE A 156 12.92 -2.09 -16.01
N THR A 157 14.07 -1.67 -15.48
CA THR A 157 14.15 -0.66 -14.41
C THR A 157 13.66 0.70 -14.88
N LEU A 158 14.03 1.14 -16.09
CA LEU A 158 13.56 2.40 -16.67
C LEU A 158 12.04 2.42 -16.84
N VAL A 159 11.45 1.35 -17.36
CA VAL A 159 10.00 1.29 -17.50
C VAL A 159 9.30 1.20 -16.14
N LEU A 160 9.81 0.41 -15.20
CA LEU A 160 9.22 0.32 -13.86
C LEU A 160 9.41 1.61 -13.05
N SER A 161 10.42 2.44 -13.33
CA SER A 161 10.57 3.74 -12.66
C SER A 161 9.39 4.68 -12.94
N THR A 162 8.76 4.60 -14.12
CA THR A 162 7.58 5.41 -14.45
C THR A 162 6.37 5.10 -13.56
N THR A 163 6.28 3.87 -13.04
CA THR A 163 5.20 3.47 -12.12
C THR A 163 5.23 4.27 -10.82
N PHE A 164 6.42 4.76 -10.40
CA PHE A 164 6.54 5.62 -9.21
C PHE A 164 5.89 6.97 -9.45
N LEU A 165 6.13 7.59 -10.61
CA LEU A 165 5.54 8.87 -10.95
C LEU A 165 4.02 8.75 -11.04
N ILE A 166 3.52 7.76 -11.77
CA ILE A 166 2.08 7.49 -11.93
C ILE A 166 1.44 7.23 -10.57
N GLY A 167 2.09 6.40 -9.72
CA GLY A 167 1.61 6.11 -8.37
C GLY A 167 1.56 7.33 -7.46
N GLY A 168 2.52 8.25 -7.58
CA GLY A 168 2.57 9.50 -6.80
C GLY A 168 1.31 10.36 -6.94
N PHE A 169 0.73 10.43 -8.15
CA PHE A 169 -0.53 11.13 -8.40
C PHE A 169 -1.71 10.52 -7.63
N ARG A 170 -1.69 9.21 -7.34
CA ARG A 170 -2.83 8.50 -6.71
C ARG A 170 -2.88 8.65 -5.19
N VAL A 171 -1.73 8.82 -4.54
CA VAL A 171 -1.58 8.69 -3.07
C VAL A 171 -2.59 9.57 -2.33
N GLN A 172 -2.66 10.86 -2.63
CA GLN A 172 -3.56 11.79 -1.93
C GLN A 172 -5.03 11.60 -2.28
N HIS A 173 -5.33 11.25 -3.52
CA HIS A 173 -6.70 10.95 -3.92
C HIS A 173 -7.25 9.72 -3.16
N LEU A 174 -6.45 8.66 -3.02
CA LEU A 174 -6.84 7.48 -2.24
C LEU A 174 -6.94 7.80 -0.74
N ALA A 175 -6.05 8.66 -0.19
CA ALA A 175 -6.13 9.10 1.19
C ALA A 175 -7.44 9.86 1.47
N LEU A 176 -7.88 10.72 0.55
CA LEU A 176 -9.16 11.42 0.65
C LEU A 176 -10.36 10.47 0.57
N LEU A 177 -10.33 9.48 -0.33
CA LEU A 177 -11.37 8.46 -0.40
C LEU A 177 -11.44 7.61 0.89
N LYS A 178 -10.29 7.28 1.50
CA LYS A 178 -10.21 6.62 2.81
C LYS A 178 -10.79 7.51 3.91
N ARG A 179 -10.42 8.80 3.95
CA ARG A 179 -10.95 9.78 4.90
C ARG A 179 -12.47 9.88 4.83
N GLN A 180 -13.05 9.82 3.63
CA GLN A 180 -14.49 9.84 3.40
C GLN A 180 -15.18 8.48 3.60
N MET A 181 -14.44 7.45 4.04
CA MET A 181 -14.94 6.07 4.20
C MET A 181 -15.60 5.52 2.92
N ARG A 182 -15.16 5.96 1.73
CA ARG A 182 -15.68 5.50 0.43
C ARG A 182 -15.08 4.17 0.01
N PHE A 183 -15.20 3.16 0.87
CA PHE A 183 -14.57 1.85 0.69
C PHE A 183 -15.00 1.13 -0.59
N LYS A 184 -16.26 1.29 -1.03
CA LYS A 184 -16.72 0.74 -2.32
C LYS A 184 -15.94 1.32 -3.50
N ALA A 185 -15.69 2.62 -3.50
CA ALA A 185 -14.92 3.29 -4.54
C ALA A 185 -13.45 2.79 -4.55
N ILE A 186 -12.84 2.67 -3.37
CA ILE A 186 -11.49 2.13 -3.21
C ILE A 186 -11.42 0.69 -3.72
N ALA A 187 -12.38 -0.16 -3.34
CA ALA A 187 -12.47 -1.54 -3.79
C ALA A 187 -12.57 -1.65 -5.32
N MET A 188 -13.42 -0.83 -5.95
CA MET A 188 -13.54 -0.78 -7.42
C MET A 188 -12.23 -0.35 -8.10
N ILE A 189 -11.55 0.66 -7.55
CA ILE A 189 -10.26 1.12 -8.08
C ILE A 189 -9.20 0.01 -7.94
N GLU A 190 -9.07 -0.60 -6.76
CA GLU A 190 -8.03 -1.60 -6.50
C GLU A 190 -8.26 -2.90 -7.28
N VAL A 191 -9.48 -3.43 -7.28
CA VAL A 191 -9.82 -4.67 -8.00
C VAL A 191 -9.80 -4.41 -9.51
N GLY A 192 -10.36 -3.30 -9.97
CA GLY A 192 -10.39 -2.95 -11.38
C GLY A 192 -9.00 -2.72 -11.98
N SER A 193 -8.13 -1.99 -11.27
CA SER A 193 -6.75 -1.79 -11.71
C SER A 193 -5.97 -3.12 -11.76
N MET A 194 -6.15 -3.98 -10.76
CA MET A 194 -5.51 -5.29 -10.74
C MET A 194 -6.01 -6.18 -11.86
N ALA A 195 -7.33 -6.23 -12.11
CA ALA A 195 -7.92 -7.00 -13.19
C ALA A 195 -7.39 -6.55 -14.56
N THR A 196 -7.30 -5.22 -14.78
CA THR A 196 -6.72 -4.65 -16.01
C THR A 196 -5.24 -5.04 -16.16
N GLY A 197 -4.45 -4.93 -15.08
CA GLY A 197 -3.05 -5.35 -15.10
C GLY A 197 -2.89 -6.83 -15.44
N VAL A 198 -3.66 -7.71 -14.80
CA VAL A 198 -3.65 -9.15 -15.07
C VAL A 198 -4.04 -9.44 -16.51
N LEU A 199 -5.10 -8.81 -17.01
CA LEU A 199 -5.54 -8.99 -18.40
C LEU A 199 -4.44 -8.63 -19.39
N VAL A 200 -3.82 -7.45 -19.25
CA VAL A 200 -2.73 -7.00 -20.11
C VAL A 200 -1.53 -7.95 -20.00
N GLY A 201 -1.15 -8.35 -18.78
CA GLY A 201 -0.04 -9.26 -18.56
C GLY A 201 -0.26 -10.63 -19.22
N VAL A 202 -1.48 -11.18 -19.12
CA VAL A 202 -1.84 -12.46 -19.76
C VAL A 202 -1.84 -12.34 -21.30
N ILE A 203 -2.43 -11.26 -21.85
CA ILE A 203 -2.41 -11.01 -23.30
C ILE A 203 -0.97 -10.93 -23.82
N MET A 204 -0.11 -10.15 -23.15
CA MET A 204 1.30 -10.05 -23.54
C MET A 204 2.04 -11.38 -23.41
N ALA A 205 1.72 -12.21 -22.42
CA ALA A 205 2.31 -13.53 -22.26
C ALA A 205 1.91 -14.49 -23.38
N LEU A 206 0.63 -14.47 -23.80
CA LEU A 206 0.13 -15.21 -24.94
C LEU A 206 0.79 -14.76 -26.26
N LEU A 207 1.06 -13.48 -26.41
CA LEU A 207 1.81 -12.90 -27.53
C LEU A 207 3.33 -13.13 -27.44
N ARG A 208 3.79 -13.91 -26.46
CA ARG A 208 5.19 -14.31 -26.25
C ARG A 208 6.16 -13.15 -25.95
N TYR A 209 5.68 -12.07 -25.31
CA TYR A 209 6.54 -10.95 -24.88
C TYR A 209 7.43 -11.28 -23.67
N ARG A 210 7.42 -12.54 -23.17
CA ARG A 210 8.27 -13.03 -22.07
C ARG A 210 8.21 -12.14 -20.84
N TYR A 211 9.36 -11.76 -20.24
CA TYR A 211 9.43 -10.90 -19.04
C TYR A 211 8.69 -9.55 -19.17
N TRP A 212 8.53 -9.02 -20.39
CA TRP A 212 7.76 -7.81 -20.64
C TRP A 212 6.27 -7.94 -20.26
N SER A 213 5.76 -9.16 -20.22
CA SER A 213 4.38 -9.41 -19.77
C SER A 213 4.19 -9.04 -18.29
N LEU A 214 5.19 -9.28 -17.46
CA LEU A 214 5.17 -8.91 -16.03
C LEU A 214 5.36 -7.40 -15.83
N VAL A 215 6.19 -6.78 -16.66
CA VAL A 215 6.39 -5.32 -16.68
C VAL A 215 5.11 -4.64 -17.13
N GLY A 216 4.51 -5.13 -18.23
CA GLY A 216 3.24 -4.64 -18.77
C GLY A 216 2.09 -4.79 -17.77
N LEU A 217 2.01 -5.91 -17.05
CA LEU A 217 1.06 -6.12 -15.95
C LEU A 217 1.18 -5.00 -14.91
N SER A 218 2.40 -4.73 -14.43
CA SER A 218 2.64 -3.73 -13.40
C SER A 218 2.32 -2.32 -13.90
N LEU A 219 2.73 -1.97 -15.11
CA LEU A 219 2.49 -0.68 -15.72
C LEU A 219 0.99 -0.45 -16.00
N ALA A 220 0.31 -1.44 -16.58
CA ALA A 220 -1.13 -1.35 -16.86
C ALA A 220 -1.96 -1.24 -15.57
N MET A 221 -1.56 -1.95 -14.51
CA MET A 221 -2.20 -1.83 -13.19
C MET A 221 -2.07 -0.41 -12.62
N GLU A 222 -0.88 0.21 -12.70
CA GLU A 222 -0.69 1.59 -12.21
C GLU A 222 -1.41 2.61 -13.07
N ILE A 223 -1.39 2.47 -14.40
CA ILE A 223 -2.13 3.36 -15.33
C ILE A 223 -3.64 3.25 -15.10
N ALA A 224 -4.18 2.03 -15.05
CA ALA A 224 -5.60 1.81 -14.79
C ALA A 224 -6.01 2.37 -13.42
N GLY A 225 -5.17 2.15 -12.41
CA GLY A 225 -5.38 2.71 -11.08
C GLY A 225 -5.38 4.24 -11.07
N PHE A 226 -4.49 4.89 -11.82
CA PHE A 226 -4.45 6.34 -11.99
C PHE A 226 -5.74 6.84 -12.65
N LEU A 227 -6.13 6.24 -13.78
CA LEU A 227 -7.34 6.63 -14.52
C LEU A 227 -8.61 6.43 -13.67
N LEU A 228 -8.79 5.26 -13.07
CA LEU A 228 -9.94 4.98 -12.21
C LEU A 228 -9.99 5.92 -10.99
N THR A 229 -8.84 6.21 -10.39
CA THR A 229 -8.78 7.15 -9.27
C THR A 229 -9.16 8.56 -9.71
N GLY A 230 -8.69 9.01 -10.86
CA GLY A 230 -9.04 10.32 -11.44
C GLY A 230 -10.53 10.44 -11.77
N LEU A 231 -11.16 9.37 -12.28
CA LEU A 231 -12.60 9.33 -12.58
C LEU A 231 -13.47 9.37 -11.32
N VAL A 232 -13.03 8.68 -10.25
CA VAL A 232 -13.81 8.53 -9.01
C VAL A 232 -13.59 9.70 -8.04
N SER A 233 -12.35 10.20 -7.97
CA SER A 233 -11.95 11.33 -7.12
C SER A 233 -12.14 12.63 -7.88
N ARG A 234 -13.20 13.36 -7.58
CA ARG A 234 -13.47 14.68 -8.18
C ARG A 234 -12.64 15.81 -7.59
N TRP A 235 -11.79 15.51 -6.58
CA TRP A 235 -10.90 16.47 -5.95
C TRP A 235 -9.75 16.85 -6.90
N ARG A 236 -9.41 18.15 -6.92
CA ARG A 236 -8.30 18.68 -7.72
C ARG A 236 -7.30 19.43 -6.83
N PRO A 237 -6.00 19.13 -6.94
CA PRO A 237 -4.98 19.85 -6.18
C PRO A 237 -4.85 21.29 -6.69
N ARG A 238 -4.66 22.23 -5.75
CA ARG A 238 -4.20 23.59 -6.05
C ARG A 238 -2.69 23.65 -6.16
N LEU A 239 -2.19 24.75 -6.70
CA LEU A 239 -0.76 25.05 -6.68
C LEU A 239 -0.24 25.12 -5.24
N PRO A 240 1.04 24.79 -5.00
CA PRO A 240 1.64 24.83 -3.68
C PRO A 240 1.52 26.23 -3.06
N SER A 241 1.10 26.30 -1.81
CA SER A 241 1.00 27.54 -1.05
C SER A 241 1.96 27.56 0.12
N ARG A 242 2.63 28.71 0.34
CA ARG A 242 3.54 28.91 1.48
C ARG A 242 2.73 29.20 2.75
N GLY A 243 3.27 28.82 3.91
CA GLY A 243 2.65 29.16 5.22
C GLY A 243 1.54 28.22 5.69
N SER A 244 1.34 27.04 5.07
CA SER A 244 0.27 26.09 5.44
C SER A 244 0.55 25.22 6.67
N GLY A 245 1.63 25.47 7.43
CA GLY A 245 1.94 24.71 8.64
C GLY A 245 2.30 23.23 8.39
N MET A 246 3.09 22.94 7.35
CA MET A 246 3.41 21.59 6.92
C MET A 246 4.42 20.85 7.81
N GLY A 247 5.21 21.55 8.64
CA GLY A 247 6.30 20.97 9.44
C GLY A 247 5.89 19.73 10.24
N PRO A 248 4.84 19.81 11.08
CA PRO A 248 4.40 18.65 11.88
C PRO A 248 3.86 17.49 11.03
N LEU A 249 3.31 17.76 9.84
CA LEU A 249 2.77 16.74 8.93
C LEU A 249 3.91 15.97 8.26
N VAL A 250 4.93 16.68 7.78
CA VAL A 250 6.10 16.10 7.14
C VAL A 250 6.97 15.34 8.15
N SER A 251 7.18 15.91 9.36
CA SER A 251 7.91 15.24 10.44
C SER A 251 7.27 13.92 10.84
N PHE A 252 5.94 13.89 11.00
CA PHE A 252 5.20 12.66 11.29
C PHE A 252 5.42 11.61 10.19
N GLY A 253 5.29 12.01 8.92
CA GLY A 253 5.53 11.13 7.77
C GLY A 253 6.95 10.59 7.71
N ALA A 254 7.96 11.42 8.00
CA ALA A 254 9.37 11.02 7.99
C ALA A 254 9.69 9.98 9.08
N HIS A 255 9.19 10.16 10.31
CA HIS A 255 9.36 9.19 11.38
C HIS A 255 8.69 7.84 11.06
N GLN A 256 7.48 7.87 10.52
CA GLN A 256 6.77 6.66 10.07
C GLN A 256 7.59 5.90 9.00
N THR A 257 8.21 6.64 8.07
CA THR A 257 9.02 6.05 7.00
C THR A 257 10.29 5.42 7.54
N ALA A 258 11.00 6.11 8.46
CA ALA A 258 12.25 5.61 9.02
C ALA A 258 12.06 4.26 9.74
N GLY A 259 10.97 4.09 10.50
CA GLY A 259 10.64 2.82 11.14
C GLY A 259 10.42 1.67 10.15
N THR A 260 9.78 1.96 9.02
CA THR A 260 9.50 0.94 7.99
C THR A 260 10.75 0.61 7.15
N PHE A 261 11.75 1.49 7.10
CA PHE A 261 12.95 1.33 6.27
C PHE A 261 13.78 0.09 6.63
N ILE A 262 14.10 -0.09 7.89
CA ILE A 262 14.93 -1.21 8.37
C ILE A 262 14.26 -2.55 8.05
N PHE A 263 12.94 -2.62 8.24
CA PHE A 263 12.16 -3.82 7.97
C PHE A 263 12.09 -4.16 6.46
N SER A 264 11.92 -3.15 5.61
CA SER A 264 11.92 -3.33 4.16
C SER A 264 13.28 -3.76 3.63
N LEU A 265 14.36 -3.24 4.22
CA LEU A 265 15.73 -3.63 3.86
C LEU A 265 15.95 -5.13 4.11
N ALA A 266 15.57 -5.63 5.28
CA ALA A 266 15.69 -7.04 5.61
C ALA A 266 14.91 -7.94 4.63
N ARG A 267 13.71 -7.53 4.20
CA ARG A 267 12.87 -8.31 3.26
C ARG A 267 13.36 -8.35 1.81
N GLY A 268 14.13 -7.37 1.39
CA GLY A 268 14.59 -7.27 -0.02
C GLY A 268 15.96 -7.87 -0.27
N CYS A 269 16.78 -8.03 0.78
CA CYS A 269 18.16 -8.50 0.67
C CYS A 269 18.28 -9.88 0.04
N ASP A 270 17.35 -10.79 0.32
CA ASP A 270 17.39 -12.16 -0.20
C ASP A 270 17.40 -12.19 -1.72
N ASN A 271 16.44 -11.49 -2.35
CA ASN A 271 16.33 -11.44 -3.80
C ASN A 271 17.52 -10.71 -4.44
N LEU A 272 18.09 -9.71 -3.76
CA LEU A 272 19.25 -8.96 -4.24
C LEU A 272 20.50 -9.85 -4.24
N LEU A 273 20.77 -10.55 -3.16
CA LEU A 273 21.92 -11.45 -3.03
C LEU A 273 21.79 -12.67 -3.96
N LEU A 274 20.62 -13.31 -3.96
CA LEU A 274 20.37 -14.43 -4.87
C LEU A 274 20.56 -14.03 -6.34
N GLY A 275 20.08 -12.81 -6.70
CA GLY A 275 20.23 -12.29 -8.05
C GLY A 275 21.69 -12.10 -8.45
N ARG A 276 22.53 -11.58 -7.53
CA ARG A 276 23.95 -11.34 -7.78
C ARG A 276 24.75 -12.60 -7.93
N PHE A 277 24.51 -13.61 -7.06
CA PHE A 277 25.36 -14.79 -6.98
C PHE A 277 24.83 -15.97 -7.79
N TYR A 278 23.52 -16.13 -7.90
CA TYR A 278 22.87 -17.31 -8.51
C TYR A 278 22.07 -16.97 -9.78
N GLY A 279 21.92 -15.69 -10.10
CA GLY A 279 21.28 -15.24 -11.33
C GLY A 279 19.75 -15.32 -11.34
N PRO A 280 19.12 -14.95 -12.49
CA PRO A 280 17.67 -14.72 -12.56
C PRO A 280 16.83 -15.98 -12.36
N VAL A 281 17.31 -17.17 -12.72
CA VAL A 281 16.56 -18.42 -12.55
C VAL A 281 16.33 -18.72 -11.07
N ALA A 282 17.39 -18.61 -10.25
CA ALA A 282 17.30 -18.85 -8.81
C ALA A 282 16.34 -17.86 -8.13
N VAL A 283 16.42 -16.56 -8.48
CA VAL A 283 15.49 -15.53 -7.96
C VAL A 283 14.06 -15.83 -8.38
N GLY A 284 13.85 -16.27 -9.62
CA GLY A 284 12.51 -16.62 -10.10
C GLY A 284 11.90 -17.78 -9.32
N LEU A 285 12.67 -18.83 -9.07
CA LEU A 285 12.25 -20.00 -8.27
C LEU A 285 11.97 -19.59 -6.81
N TYR A 286 12.90 -18.85 -6.19
CA TYR A 286 12.79 -18.38 -4.81
C TYR A 286 11.57 -17.47 -4.61
N SER A 287 11.42 -16.46 -5.46
CA SER A 287 10.33 -15.49 -5.34
C SER A 287 8.95 -16.13 -5.54
N ARG A 288 8.84 -17.16 -6.38
CA ARG A 288 7.58 -17.90 -6.59
C ARG A 288 7.29 -18.84 -5.42
N GLY A 289 8.29 -19.56 -4.91
CA GLY A 289 8.15 -20.35 -3.68
C GLY A 289 7.70 -19.51 -2.49
N ALA A 290 8.38 -18.39 -2.26
CA ALA A 290 7.99 -17.43 -1.24
C ALA A 290 6.56 -16.90 -1.42
N ALA A 291 6.16 -16.53 -2.65
CA ALA A 291 4.83 -15.98 -2.91
C ALA A 291 3.70 -16.99 -2.64
N LEU A 292 3.94 -18.28 -2.82
CA LEU A 292 2.94 -19.33 -2.56
C LEU A 292 2.74 -19.63 -1.08
N VAL A 293 3.75 -19.39 -0.23
CA VAL A 293 3.68 -19.68 1.22
C VAL A 293 3.49 -18.40 2.03
N VAL A 294 4.38 -17.41 1.85
CA VAL A 294 4.46 -16.24 2.74
C VAL A 294 3.24 -15.35 2.59
N ARG A 295 2.80 -15.07 1.37
CA ARG A 295 1.64 -14.17 1.14
C ARG A 295 0.32 -14.71 1.70
N PRO A 296 -0.09 -15.98 1.45
CA PRO A 296 -1.30 -16.52 2.07
C PRO A 296 -1.23 -16.51 3.59
N MET A 297 -0.06 -16.81 4.16
CA MET A 297 0.13 -16.77 5.62
C MET A 297 -0.03 -15.36 6.19
N GLU A 298 0.61 -14.35 5.58
CA GLU A 298 0.48 -12.96 6.02
C GLU A 298 -0.99 -12.50 5.97
N GLN A 299 -1.70 -12.83 4.91
CA GLN A 299 -3.12 -12.46 4.78
C GLN A 299 -4.02 -13.18 5.78
N SER A 300 -3.70 -14.41 6.16
CA SER A 300 -4.47 -15.16 7.17
C SER A 300 -4.23 -14.65 8.60
N LEU A 301 -3.07 -14.07 8.87
CA LEU A 301 -2.72 -13.54 10.20
C LEU A 301 -3.30 -12.13 10.46
N LEU A 302 -3.51 -11.32 9.43
CA LEU A 302 -4.04 -9.95 9.57
C LEU A 302 -5.34 -9.84 10.40
N PRO A 303 -6.38 -10.65 10.16
CA PRO A 303 -7.60 -10.61 10.97
C PRO A 303 -7.35 -10.98 12.43
N ILE A 304 -6.41 -11.90 12.67
CA ILE A 304 -6.05 -12.36 14.01
C ILE A 304 -5.34 -11.23 14.77
N GLU A 305 -4.37 -10.58 14.16
CA GLU A 305 -3.63 -9.45 14.73
C GLU A 305 -4.56 -8.28 15.05
N ALA A 306 -5.54 -8.01 14.21
CA ALA A 306 -6.53 -6.95 14.40
C ALA A 306 -7.39 -7.12 15.66
N VAL A 307 -7.58 -8.36 16.13
CA VAL A 307 -8.31 -8.68 17.37
C VAL A 307 -7.36 -8.87 18.55
N PHE A 308 -6.22 -9.49 18.31
CA PHE A 308 -5.25 -9.88 19.32
C PHE A 308 -4.66 -8.65 20.06
N VAL A 309 -4.16 -7.68 19.33
CA VAL A 309 -3.50 -6.49 19.90
C VAL A 309 -4.45 -5.65 20.76
N PRO A 310 -5.66 -5.24 20.29
CA PRO A 310 -6.58 -4.46 21.14
C PRO A 310 -7.08 -5.23 22.37
N THR A 311 -7.28 -6.56 22.23
CA THR A 311 -7.74 -7.39 23.35
C THR A 311 -6.70 -7.43 24.46
N LEU A 312 -5.44 -7.66 24.13
CA LEU A 312 -4.36 -7.69 25.10
C LEU A 312 -4.07 -6.32 25.70
N SER A 313 -4.14 -5.25 24.91
CA SER A 313 -3.94 -3.88 25.41
C SER A 313 -4.96 -3.51 26.49
N ARG A 314 -6.21 -3.98 26.37
CA ARG A 314 -7.26 -3.75 27.39
C ARG A 314 -7.06 -4.56 28.68
N LEU A 315 -6.27 -5.61 28.64
CA LEU A 315 -6.04 -6.52 29.78
C LEU A 315 -4.72 -6.21 30.52
N GLN A 316 -3.96 -5.19 30.11
CA GLN A 316 -2.67 -4.84 30.71
C GLN A 316 -2.73 -4.61 32.23
N SER A 317 -3.85 -4.05 32.74
CA SER A 317 -4.09 -3.84 34.17
C SER A 317 -4.41 -5.12 34.96
N HIS A 318 -4.62 -6.26 34.29
CA HIS A 318 -5.04 -7.53 34.91
C HIS A 318 -4.08 -8.67 34.49
N PRO A 319 -2.90 -8.82 35.12
CA PRO A 319 -1.83 -9.73 34.67
C PRO A 319 -2.27 -11.19 34.50
N GLN A 320 -3.09 -11.71 35.40
CA GLN A 320 -3.57 -13.10 35.33
C GLN A 320 -4.51 -13.33 34.14
N ARG A 321 -5.45 -12.39 33.89
CA ARG A 321 -6.36 -12.45 32.73
C ARG A 321 -5.59 -12.22 31.42
N TYR A 322 -4.63 -11.32 31.44
CA TYR A 322 -3.73 -11.11 30.31
C TYR A 322 -3.00 -12.41 29.91
N ARG A 323 -2.33 -13.05 30.88
CA ARG A 323 -1.60 -14.30 30.65
C ARG A 323 -2.50 -15.43 30.14
N SER A 324 -3.66 -15.65 30.76
CA SER A 324 -4.57 -16.72 30.36
C SER A 324 -5.16 -16.48 28.96
N THR A 325 -5.52 -15.23 28.63
CA THR A 325 -6.04 -14.86 27.31
C THR A 325 -4.95 -14.97 26.26
N PHE A 326 -3.74 -14.47 26.55
CA PHE A 326 -2.58 -14.58 25.66
C PHE A 326 -2.26 -16.05 25.34
N LEU A 327 -2.14 -16.91 26.35
CA LEU A 327 -1.80 -18.32 26.13
C LEU A 327 -2.88 -19.05 25.32
N ARG A 328 -4.16 -18.80 25.58
CA ARG A 328 -5.27 -19.41 24.81
C ARG A 328 -5.27 -18.96 23.35
N LEU A 329 -5.08 -17.67 23.09
CA LEU A 329 -4.99 -17.15 21.73
C LEU A 329 -3.75 -17.68 21.02
N TYR A 330 -2.61 -17.68 21.71
CA TYR A 330 -1.35 -18.22 21.21
C TYR A 330 -1.48 -19.70 20.83
N GLU A 331 -2.04 -20.52 21.69
CA GLU A 331 -2.31 -21.95 21.45
C GLU A 331 -3.17 -22.15 20.21
N THR A 332 -4.25 -21.39 20.08
CA THR A 332 -5.14 -21.46 18.91
C THR A 332 -4.40 -21.10 17.61
N ILE A 333 -3.59 -20.04 17.63
CA ILE A 333 -2.77 -19.62 16.48
C ILE A 333 -1.73 -20.68 16.17
N ALA A 334 -1.01 -21.15 17.19
CA ALA A 334 0.06 -22.14 17.02
C ALA A 334 -0.49 -23.46 16.44
N MET A 335 -1.60 -23.98 16.98
CA MET A 335 -2.26 -25.19 16.44
C MET A 335 -2.68 -25.00 14.98
N SER A 336 -3.29 -23.85 14.65
CA SER A 336 -3.70 -23.55 13.27
C SER A 336 -2.50 -23.47 12.34
N VAL A 337 -1.45 -22.73 12.73
CA VAL A 337 -0.22 -22.59 11.91
C VAL A 337 0.47 -23.93 11.74
N PHE A 338 0.61 -24.72 12.79
CA PHE A 338 1.24 -26.04 12.72
C PHE A 338 0.45 -27.00 11.81
N PHE A 339 -0.85 -27.04 11.95
CA PHE A 339 -1.72 -27.86 11.10
C PHE A 339 -1.59 -27.49 9.63
N PHE A 340 -1.81 -26.20 9.30
CA PHE A 340 -1.73 -25.77 7.90
C PHE A 340 -0.32 -25.86 7.32
N SER A 341 0.71 -25.57 8.11
CA SER A 341 2.08 -25.70 7.64
C SER A 341 2.47 -27.16 7.42
N SER A 342 2.08 -28.09 8.29
CA SER A 342 2.35 -29.51 8.10
C SER A 342 1.62 -30.07 6.87
N LEU A 343 0.37 -29.65 6.65
CA LEU A 343 -0.41 -30.00 5.48
C LEU A 343 0.24 -29.45 4.19
N LEU A 344 0.64 -28.17 4.19
CA LEU A 344 1.32 -27.56 3.05
C LEU A 344 2.69 -28.19 2.80
N LEU A 345 3.42 -28.59 3.84
CA LEU A 345 4.70 -29.29 3.71
C LEU A 345 4.51 -30.64 3.03
N ALA A 346 3.53 -31.42 3.47
CA ALA A 346 3.19 -32.71 2.86
C ALA A 346 2.72 -32.56 1.40
N LEU A 347 2.02 -31.47 1.09
CA LEU A 347 1.50 -31.18 -0.23
C LEU A 347 2.43 -30.27 -1.08
N ALA A 348 3.66 -30.01 -0.66
CA ALA A 348 4.58 -29.08 -1.32
C ALA A 348 4.76 -29.37 -2.81
N THR A 349 5.03 -30.62 -3.16
CA THR A 349 5.23 -31.04 -4.55
C THR A 349 3.94 -31.00 -5.36
N PRO A 350 2.82 -31.65 -4.95
CA PRO A 350 1.60 -31.60 -5.74
C PRO A 350 1.03 -30.19 -5.90
N VAL A 351 1.05 -29.36 -4.86
CA VAL A 351 0.60 -27.97 -4.94
C VAL A 351 1.43 -27.17 -5.95
N THR A 352 2.76 -27.30 -5.89
CA THR A 352 3.66 -26.60 -6.83
C THR A 352 3.41 -27.05 -8.27
N LEU A 353 3.28 -28.34 -8.52
CA LEU A 353 3.08 -28.88 -9.87
C LEU A 353 1.69 -28.53 -10.43
N VAL A 354 0.65 -28.59 -9.62
CA VAL A 354 -0.71 -28.23 -10.03
C VAL A 354 -0.82 -26.73 -10.32
N LEU A 355 -0.28 -25.88 -9.46
CA LEU A 355 -0.39 -24.42 -9.60
C LEU A 355 0.56 -23.86 -10.66
N LEU A 356 1.84 -24.22 -10.64
CA LEU A 356 2.85 -23.61 -11.50
C LEU A 356 3.19 -24.46 -12.72
N GLY A 357 3.03 -25.78 -12.65
CA GLY A 357 3.33 -26.72 -13.71
C GLY A 357 4.72 -27.36 -13.61
N PRO A 358 5.05 -28.36 -14.51
CA PRO A 358 6.26 -29.19 -14.41
C PRO A 358 7.58 -28.41 -14.48
N ARG A 359 7.60 -27.29 -15.19
CA ARG A 359 8.80 -26.41 -15.31
C ARG A 359 9.27 -25.84 -13.98
N TRP A 360 8.42 -25.88 -12.96
CA TRP A 360 8.63 -25.30 -11.64
C TRP A 360 8.88 -26.34 -10.55
N HIS A 361 9.20 -27.59 -10.92
CA HIS A 361 9.36 -28.67 -9.94
C HIS A 361 10.39 -28.32 -8.84
N GLN A 362 11.47 -27.59 -9.18
CA GLN A 362 12.48 -27.14 -8.21
C GLN A 362 11.92 -26.18 -7.14
N VAL A 363 10.79 -25.53 -7.41
CA VAL A 363 10.12 -24.66 -6.43
C VAL A 363 9.58 -25.49 -5.26
N SER A 364 9.28 -26.78 -5.43
CA SER A 364 8.74 -27.63 -4.37
C SER A 364 9.66 -27.71 -3.15
N ALA A 365 10.98 -27.81 -3.36
CA ALA A 365 11.95 -27.80 -2.28
C ALA A 365 12.01 -26.43 -1.57
N ILE A 366 11.98 -25.33 -2.32
CA ILE A 366 11.95 -23.98 -1.79
C ILE A 366 10.65 -23.71 -1.03
N PHE A 367 9.52 -24.17 -1.58
CA PHE A 367 8.21 -24.12 -0.94
C PHE A 367 8.21 -24.86 0.40
N ALA A 368 8.77 -26.09 0.42
CA ALA A 368 8.92 -26.88 1.65
C ALA A 368 9.78 -26.14 2.69
N GLY A 369 10.90 -25.53 2.27
CA GLY A 369 11.76 -24.73 3.14
C GLY A 369 11.02 -23.52 3.77
N PHE A 370 10.27 -22.76 2.97
CA PHE A 370 9.45 -21.65 3.49
C PHE A 370 8.35 -22.14 4.42
N THR A 371 7.72 -23.26 4.11
CA THR A 371 6.68 -23.86 4.96
C THR A 371 7.25 -24.30 6.30
N PHE A 372 8.45 -24.90 6.29
CA PHE A 372 9.16 -25.25 7.52
C PHE A 372 9.51 -24.02 8.35
N MET A 373 10.02 -22.95 7.72
CA MET A 373 10.24 -21.67 8.41
C MET A 373 8.96 -21.09 8.99
N ALA A 374 7.82 -21.28 8.33
CA ALA A 374 6.52 -20.82 8.79
C ALA A 374 6.07 -21.49 10.09
N ILE A 375 6.48 -22.72 10.36
CA ILE A 375 6.21 -23.45 11.61
C ILE A 375 6.80 -22.71 12.83
N HIS A 376 7.91 -22.01 12.66
CA HIS A 376 8.56 -21.26 13.75
C HIS A 376 7.90 -19.90 14.02
N ARG A 377 7.02 -19.44 13.18
CA ARG A 377 6.41 -18.10 13.29
C ARG A 377 5.63 -17.85 14.59
N PRO A 378 4.83 -18.81 15.13
CA PRO A 378 4.22 -18.64 16.43
C PRO A 378 5.25 -18.40 17.56
N LEU A 379 6.41 -19.03 17.50
CA LEU A 379 7.47 -18.83 18.51
C LEU A 379 7.99 -17.40 18.55
N LEU A 380 7.99 -16.70 17.41
CA LEU A 380 8.38 -15.30 17.33
C LEU A 380 7.34 -14.33 17.93
N MET A 381 6.11 -14.81 18.19
CA MET A 381 5.07 -14.03 18.88
C MET A 381 5.19 -14.04 20.39
N LEU A 382 5.95 -14.97 20.98
CA LEU A 382 6.17 -15.06 22.43
C LEU A 382 6.81 -13.81 23.02
N PRO A 383 7.89 -13.22 22.45
CA PRO A 383 8.48 -12.00 22.96
C PRO A 383 7.53 -10.82 22.98
N ILE A 384 6.61 -10.74 22.00
CA ILE A 384 5.60 -9.68 21.89
C ILE A 384 4.66 -9.72 23.12
N GLY A 385 4.17 -10.90 23.46
CA GLY A 385 3.35 -11.06 24.66
C GLY A 385 4.08 -10.72 25.97
N CYS A 386 5.36 -11.07 26.06
CA CYS A 386 6.18 -10.76 27.23
C CYS A 386 6.51 -9.27 27.37
N SER A 387 6.78 -8.56 26.26
CA SER A 387 7.11 -7.13 26.29
C SER A 387 5.90 -6.25 26.57
N LEU A 388 4.74 -6.62 26.05
CA LEU A 388 3.46 -5.92 26.37
C LEU A 388 3.08 -6.08 27.86
N ALA A 389 3.49 -7.16 28.51
CA ALA A 389 3.25 -7.39 29.92
C ALA A 389 4.17 -6.57 30.85
N ARG A 390 5.29 -6.04 30.33
CA ARG A 390 6.36 -5.43 31.12
C ARG A 390 6.46 -3.92 31.03
N ASP A 391 5.45 -3.21 30.54
CA ASP A 391 5.44 -1.74 30.31
C ASP A 391 6.52 -1.22 29.33
N GLU A 392 7.18 -2.08 28.60
CA GLU A 392 8.18 -1.71 27.59
C GLU A 392 7.53 -1.40 26.21
N ALA A 393 6.27 -1.02 26.19
CA ALA A 393 5.54 -0.62 24.98
C ALA A 393 6.25 0.51 24.18
N LYS A 394 7.10 1.30 24.85
CA LYS A 394 7.94 2.34 24.21
C LYS A 394 9.08 1.75 23.36
N ILE A 395 9.64 0.62 23.73
CA ILE A 395 10.74 -0.01 22.98
C ILE A 395 10.17 -0.78 21.77
N PHE A 396 8.97 -1.32 21.92
CA PHE A 396 8.34 -2.11 20.87
C PHE A 396 7.76 -1.27 19.73
N SER A 397 7.31 -0.07 20.00
CA SER A 397 6.88 0.90 18.95
C SER A 397 8.06 1.36 18.07
N VAL A 398 9.29 1.19 18.54
CA VAL A 398 10.53 1.49 17.80
C VAL A 398 11.03 0.26 17.01
N LEU A 399 10.81 -0.96 17.54
CA LEU A 399 11.33 -2.21 16.95
C LEU A 399 10.34 -2.91 16.00
N LEU A 400 9.04 -2.71 16.18
CA LEU A 400 8.01 -3.12 15.22
C LEU A 400 7.30 -1.85 14.76
N PRO A 401 7.75 -1.24 13.66
CA PRO A 401 6.94 -0.23 13.01
C PRO A 401 5.61 -0.90 12.69
N SER A 402 4.54 -0.28 13.20
CA SER A 402 3.17 -0.65 12.93
C SER A 402 3.06 -1.10 11.47
N ILE A 403 2.70 -2.37 11.27
CA ILE A 403 2.31 -2.90 9.97
C ILE A 403 1.22 -1.94 9.48
N PRO A 404 1.40 -1.27 8.34
CA PRO A 404 0.40 -0.32 7.87
C PRO A 404 -0.88 -1.11 7.55
N TYR A 405 -1.94 -0.80 8.28
CA TYR A 405 -3.29 -1.20 7.93
C TYR A 405 -3.73 -0.58 6.61
#